data_51577b4606446c02a9670081b6194260
#
_entry.id   51577b4606446c02a9670081b6194260
#
_cell.length_a   1.000
_cell.length_b   1.000
_cell.length_c   1.000
_cell.angle_alpha   90.00
_cell.angle_beta   90.00
_cell.angle_gamma   90.00
#
_symmetry.space_group_name_H-M   'P 1'
#
loop_
_entity.id
_entity.type
_entity.pdbx_description
1 polymer ?
#
loop_
_entity_poly.entity_id
_entity_poly.type
_entity_poly.pdbx_seq_one_letter_code
_entity_poly.pdbx_strand_id
1 'polypeptide(L)'
;VSACLFPHFHKPFPYNQNSTWIKPCYVDDVEIGNNSIYIDWIFDDLYQYYEAEGVSKEDFLRAFGQQATEYYLLKNTPDYVDYIGCVTYRRMLCFRPEIPVYENQINMPASEAVKLGTEEELKTLIHYMHFNEVITNRSTFLRGSVSQQYLESQPPEYWWLFHKAIQDLFPHYDKYSLHWFDESVIPFTTNYFFRKELFLRYASELFQILEYIYQNCSKVYPTKQPGDQFSEPLPWRYPGFIGERFLGFFINANKLNKLEVPLIFLQ
;
A
#
# COMPACT_ATOMS: atom_id res chain seq x y z
N VAL A 1 -18.86 -15.55 -3.30
CA VAL A 1 -17.70 -14.72 -3.61
C VAL A 1 -17.84 -13.42 -2.85
N SER A 2 -16.83 -13.08 -2.07
CA SER A 2 -16.83 -11.91 -1.19
C SER A 2 -15.55 -11.07 -1.38
N ALA A 3 -15.68 -9.76 -1.29
CA ALA A 3 -14.58 -8.84 -1.34
C ALA A 3 -14.61 -7.89 -0.15
N CYS A 4 -13.46 -7.51 0.37
CA CYS A 4 -13.35 -6.46 1.38
C CYS A 4 -12.27 -5.46 0.98
N LEU A 5 -12.60 -4.18 1.13
CA LEU A 5 -11.69 -3.05 1.01
C LEU A 5 -11.32 -2.57 2.41
N PHE A 6 -10.03 -2.40 2.64
CA PHE A 6 -9.46 -1.95 3.90
C PHE A 6 -8.74 -0.61 3.71
N PRO A 7 -9.47 0.52 3.78
CA PRO A 7 -8.86 1.84 3.75
C PRO A 7 -8.06 2.08 5.03
N HIS A 8 -6.85 2.60 4.86
CA HIS A 8 -5.98 2.98 5.97
C HIS A 8 -6.22 4.43 6.38
N PHE A 9 -6.49 4.68 7.67
CA PHE A 9 -6.71 6.01 8.22
C PHE A 9 -5.85 6.27 9.47
N HIS A 10 -5.36 7.49 9.61
CA HIS A 10 -4.69 8.01 10.81
C HIS A 10 -5.45 9.18 11.44
N LYS A 11 -6.63 9.52 10.93
CA LYS A 11 -7.56 10.54 11.43
C LYS A 11 -8.99 10.12 11.12
N PRO A 12 -9.99 10.61 11.89
CA PRO A 12 -11.38 10.40 11.54
C PRO A 12 -11.67 10.83 10.11
N PHE A 13 -12.36 9.97 9.38
CA PHE A 13 -12.72 10.23 8.00
C PHE A 13 -14.14 9.73 7.73
N PRO A 14 -15.02 10.53 7.08
CA PRO A 14 -16.35 10.08 6.71
C PRO A 14 -16.25 8.97 5.66
N TYR A 15 -16.93 7.87 5.91
CA TYR A 15 -17.09 6.77 4.96
C TYR A 15 -18.48 6.18 5.11
N ASN A 16 -18.89 5.33 4.17
CA ASN A 16 -20.18 4.66 4.21
C ASN A 16 -20.20 3.58 5.31
N GLN A 17 -20.72 3.92 6.48
CA GLN A 17 -20.83 3.00 7.62
C GLN A 17 -21.78 1.83 7.36
N ASN A 18 -22.67 1.93 6.36
CA ASN A 18 -23.57 0.87 5.95
C ASN A 18 -22.97 -0.06 4.89
N SER A 19 -21.76 0.21 4.42
CA SER A 19 -21.10 -0.66 3.46
C SER A 19 -20.80 -2.02 4.07
N THR A 20 -21.17 -3.10 3.38
CA THR A 20 -20.93 -4.47 3.82
C THR A 20 -19.49 -4.91 3.56
N TRP A 21 -18.79 -4.22 2.67
CA TRP A 21 -17.47 -4.61 2.15
C TRP A 21 -16.34 -3.61 2.40
N ILE A 22 -16.64 -2.40 2.92
CA ILE A 22 -15.60 -1.45 3.35
C ILE A 22 -15.37 -1.62 4.86
N LYS A 23 -14.12 -1.90 5.23
CA LYS A 23 -13.66 -2.11 6.62
C LYS A 23 -12.51 -1.15 6.93
N PRO A 24 -12.78 0.09 7.35
CA PRO A 24 -11.73 1.05 7.65
C PRO A 24 -10.79 0.56 8.75
N CYS A 25 -9.48 0.75 8.52
CA CYS A 25 -8.43 0.41 9.46
C CYS A 25 -7.83 1.69 10.03
N TYR A 26 -7.84 1.84 11.34
CA TYR A 26 -7.29 2.98 12.06
C TYR A 26 -6.07 2.57 12.87
N VAL A 27 -5.02 3.38 12.83
CA VAL A 27 -3.77 3.13 13.55
C VAL A 27 -3.63 3.95 14.84
N ASP A 28 -4.48 4.95 15.03
CA ASP A 28 -4.52 5.79 16.22
C ASP A 28 -5.83 5.59 16.99
N ASP A 29 -5.81 5.96 18.29
CA ASP A 29 -6.98 5.92 19.19
C ASP A 29 -7.99 7.01 18.79
N VAL A 30 -8.80 6.69 17.81
CA VAL A 30 -9.84 7.56 17.27
C VAL A 30 -11.19 6.95 17.61
N GLU A 31 -12.17 7.76 18.01
CA GLU A 31 -13.56 7.32 18.11
C GLU A 31 -14.05 6.81 16.75
N ILE A 32 -14.11 5.49 16.62
CA ILE A 32 -14.40 4.78 15.37
C ILE A 32 -15.81 4.18 15.40
N GLY A 33 -16.45 4.22 14.24
CA GLY A 33 -17.77 3.59 14.06
C GLY A 33 -17.70 2.05 14.17
N ASN A 34 -18.85 1.42 14.41
CA ASN A 34 -18.99 -0.01 14.70
C ASN A 34 -18.45 -0.99 13.65
N ASN A 35 -18.02 -0.52 12.49
CA ASN A 35 -17.55 -1.37 11.37
C ASN A 35 -16.05 -1.18 11.07
N SER A 36 -15.29 -0.61 12.01
CA SER A 36 -13.89 -0.29 11.85
C SER A 36 -12.98 -1.31 12.53
N ILE A 37 -11.76 -1.44 12.03
CA ILE A 37 -10.71 -2.26 12.60
C ILE A 37 -9.69 -1.33 13.23
N TYR A 38 -9.35 -1.61 14.48
CA TYR A 38 -8.34 -0.88 15.21
C TYR A 38 -7.02 -1.68 15.26
N ILE A 39 -5.91 -1.02 14.92
CA ILE A 39 -4.63 -1.69 14.68
C ILE A 39 -3.56 -1.14 15.63
N ASP A 40 -3.77 -1.18 16.95
CA ASP A 40 -2.80 -0.65 17.92
C ASP A 40 -1.69 -1.63 18.33
N TRP A 41 -1.98 -2.90 18.31
CA TRP A 41 -1.12 -3.97 18.86
C TRP A 41 -0.18 -4.64 17.83
N ILE A 42 -0.38 -4.36 16.54
CA ILE A 42 0.21 -5.13 15.43
C ILE A 42 1.72 -4.98 15.34
N PHE A 43 2.23 -3.92 15.91
CA PHE A 43 3.62 -3.55 15.74
C PHE A 43 4.53 -4.01 16.86
N ASP A 44 4.01 -4.68 17.88
CA ASP A 44 4.84 -5.12 18.99
C ASP A 44 6.00 -6.00 18.51
N ASP A 45 5.77 -6.82 17.49
CA ASP A 45 6.83 -7.64 16.89
C ASP A 45 7.85 -6.85 16.05
N LEU A 46 7.44 -5.79 15.39
CA LEU A 46 8.32 -4.94 14.57
C LEU A 46 8.79 -3.69 15.32
N TYR A 47 7.93 -3.13 16.18
CA TYR A 47 8.20 -1.90 16.90
C TYR A 47 9.35 -2.06 17.91
N GLN A 48 9.52 -3.23 18.53
CA GLN A 48 10.62 -3.47 19.47
C GLN A 48 12.01 -3.16 18.89
N TYR A 49 12.20 -3.35 17.60
CA TYR A 49 13.45 -2.99 16.91
C TYR A 49 13.64 -1.49 16.81
N TYR A 50 12.56 -0.76 16.56
CA TYR A 50 12.56 0.69 16.40
C TYR A 50 12.56 1.42 17.73
N GLU A 51 11.93 0.87 18.77
CA GLU A 51 11.95 1.40 20.12
C GLU A 51 13.37 1.45 20.67
N ALA A 52 14.19 0.45 20.40
CA ALA A 52 15.60 0.40 20.78
C ALA A 52 16.41 1.56 20.19
N GLU A 53 15.97 2.11 19.04
CA GLU A 53 16.58 3.26 18.36
C GLU A 53 15.97 4.61 18.79
N GLY A 54 15.06 4.61 19.77
CA GLY A 54 14.43 5.82 20.28
C GLY A 54 13.34 6.43 19.39
N VAL A 55 12.80 5.64 18.46
CA VAL A 55 11.70 6.06 17.59
C VAL A 55 10.39 5.96 18.32
N SER A 56 9.55 7.00 18.26
CA SER A 56 8.23 6.96 18.86
C SER A 56 7.30 6.00 18.12
N LYS A 57 6.32 5.42 18.81
CA LYS A 57 5.28 4.59 18.18
C LYS A 57 4.54 5.36 17.08
N GLU A 58 4.28 6.64 17.30
CA GLU A 58 3.61 7.50 16.30
C GLU A 58 4.45 7.64 15.02
N ASP A 59 5.75 7.87 15.14
CA ASP A 59 6.65 8.00 13.99
C ASP A 59 6.78 6.66 13.26
N PHE A 60 6.83 5.55 13.99
CA PHE A 60 6.82 4.22 13.42
C PHE A 60 5.56 3.96 12.59
N LEU A 61 4.37 4.26 13.13
CA LEU A 61 3.11 4.11 12.42
C LEU A 61 3.04 5.00 11.15
N ARG A 62 3.61 6.20 11.22
CA ARG A 62 3.75 7.08 10.05
C ARG A 62 4.71 6.52 8.99
N ALA A 63 5.76 5.83 9.41
CA ALA A 63 6.72 5.20 8.49
C ALA A 63 6.09 4.09 7.68
N PHE A 64 5.33 3.23 8.33
CA PHE A 64 4.64 2.12 7.67
C PHE A 64 3.38 2.57 6.93
N GLY A 65 2.64 3.54 7.46
CA GLY A 65 1.41 4.00 6.80
C GLY A 65 0.48 2.83 6.46
N GLN A 66 0.12 2.69 5.20
CA GLN A 66 -0.77 1.61 4.73
C GLN A 66 -0.21 0.20 4.97
N GLN A 67 1.10 0.01 4.98
CA GLN A 67 1.71 -1.29 5.24
C GLN A 67 1.31 -1.84 6.62
N ALA A 68 0.92 -0.97 7.53
CA ALA A 68 0.33 -1.36 8.80
C ALA A 68 -0.94 -2.22 8.60
N THR A 69 -1.85 -1.74 7.75
CA THR A 69 -3.05 -2.48 7.38
C THR A 69 -2.72 -3.79 6.66
N GLU A 70 -1.74 -3.76 5.76
CA GLU A 70 -1.29 -4.95 5.03
C GLU A 70 -0.71 -6.02 5.98
N TYR A 71 0.09 -5.59 6.98
CA TYR A 71 0.60 -6.51 8.00
C TYR A 71 -0.50 -7.12 8.85
N TYR A 72 -1.47 -6.30 9.28
CA TYR A 72 -2.64 -6.82 9.98
C TYR A 72 -3.34 -7.90 9.19
N LEU A 73 -3.64 -7.62 7.94
CA LEU A 73 -4.35 -8.55 7.08
C LEU A 73 -3.55 -9.82 6.80
N LEU A 74 -2.22 -9.73 6.69
CA LEU A 74 -1.36 -10.90 6.56
C LEU A 74 -1.56 -11.88 7.73
N LYS A 75 -1.78 -11.37 8.95
CA LYS A 75 -1.96 -12.17 10.16
C LYS A 75 -3.41 -12.55 10.45
N ASN A 76 -4.37 -11.74 9.99
CA ASN A 76 -5.77 -11.81 10.41
C ASN A 76 -6.75 -11.77 9.23
N THR A 77 -6.35 -12.22 8.04
CA THR A 77 -7.27 -12.25 6.90
C THR A 77 -8.47 -13.14 7.20
N PRO A 78 -9.69 -12.62 7.09
CA PRO A 78 -10.88 -13.42 7.35
C PRO A 78 -11.04 -14.55 6.32
N ASP A 79 -11.44 -15.75 6.79
CA ASP A 79 -11.57 -16.92 5.91
C ASP A 79 -12.62 -16.76 4.82
N TYR A 80 -13.66 -15.99 5.09
CA TYR A 80 -14.78 -15.77 4.17
C TYR A 80 -14.48 -14.78 3.03
N VAL A 81 -13.31 -14.13 3.02
CA VAL A 81 -12.95 -13.13 2.00
C VAL A 81 -12.18 -13.78 0.87
N ASP A 82 -12.64 -13.59 -0.37
CA ASP A 82 -11.99 -14.08 -1.59
C ASP A 82 -11.08 -13.02 -2.22
N TYR A 83 -11.44 -11.73 -2.07
CA TYR A 83 -10.71 -10.59 -2.63
C TYR A 83 -10.42 -9.55 -1.55
N ILE A 84 -9.17 -9.11 -1.49
CA ILE A 84 -8.68 -8.13 -0.51
C ILE A 84 -8.19 -6.89 -1.24
N GLY A 85 -8.73 -5.73 -0.85
CA GLY A 85 -8.28 -4.44 -1.33
C GLY A 85 -7.68 -3.59 -0.21
N CYS A 86 -6.62 -2.86 -0.53
CA CYS A 86 -6.06 -1.84 0.33
C CYS A 86 -6.00 -0.52 -0.43
N VAL A 87 -6.30 0.58 0.27
CA VAL A 87 -6.19 1.94 -0.28
C VAL A 87 -5.60 2.88 0.75
N THR A 88 -4.85 3.85 0.27
CA THR A 88 -4.27 4.90 1.11
C THR A 88 -5.32 5.91 1.54
N TYR A 89 -4.98 6.68 2.58
CA TYR A 89 -5.79 7.75 3.12
C TYR A 89 -6.37 8.68 2.03
N ARG A 90 -7.67 8.95 2.13
CA ARG A 90 -8.45 9.79 1.18
C ARG A 90 -8.46 9.31 -0.27
N ARG A 91 -8.25 8.03 -0.52
CA ARG A 91 -8.28 7.46 -1.87
C ARG A 91 -9.19 6.25 -1.92
N MET A 92 -9.85 6.10 -3.07
CA MET A 92 -10.69 4.93 -3.36
C MET A 92 -10.53 4.56 -4.83
N LEU A 93 -10.51 3.26 -5.12
CA LEU A 93 -10.60 2.78 -6.50
C LEU A 93 -12.04 2.98 -7.00
N CYS A 94 -12.19 3.45 -8.24
CA CYS A 94 -13.49 3.75 -8.81
C CYS A 94 -14.09 2.52 -9.52
N PHE A 95 -15.21 2.05 -9.03
CA PHE A 95 -15.97 0.95 -9.63
C PHE A 95 -17.30 1.39 -10.22
N ARG A 96 -17.40 2.66 -10.60
CA ARG A 96 -18.61 3.27 -11.18
C ARG A 96 -18.57 3.17 -12.70
N PRO A 97 -19.48 2.42 -13.33
CA PRO A 97 -19.47 2.19 -14.78
C PRO A 97 -19.77 3.44 -15.59
N GLU A 98 -20.45 4.43 -15.00
CA GLU A 98 -20.75 5.72 -15.65
C GLU A 98 -19.54 6.65 -15.77
N ILE A 99 -18.45 6.36 -15.07
CA ILE A 99 -17.23 7.17 -15.14
C ILE A 99 -16.38 6.71 -16.31
N PRO A 100 -16.03 7.62 -17.22
CA PRO A 100 -15.27 7.27 -18.40
C PRO A 100 -13.93 6.59 -18.04
N VAL A 101 -13.62 5.51 -18.73
CA VAL A 101 -12.40 4.71 -18.51
C VAL A 101 -11.13 5.52 -18.75
N TYR A 102 -11.17 6.62 -19.51
CA TYR A 102 -10.01 7.49 -19.78
C TYR A 102 -9.68 8.47 -18.64
N GLU A 103 -10.56 8.66 -17.65
CA GLU A 103 -10.25 9.46 -16.48
C GLU A 103 -9.19 8.76 -15.62
N ASN A 104 -8.12 9.46 -15.27
CA ASN A 104 -7.08 8.90 -14.39
C ASN A 104 -7.41 9.14 -12.92
N GLN A 105 -7.95 10.32 -12.62
CA GLN A 105 -8.23 10.79 -11.28
C GLN A 105 -9.54 11.55 -11.23
N ILE A 106 -10.32 11.29 -10.18
CA ILE A 106 -11.59 11.96 -9.90
C ILE A 106 -11.43 12.66 -8.56
N ASN A 107 -11.59 13.98 -8.55
CA ASN A 107 -11.64 14.74 -7.29
C ASN A 107 -13.08 14.78 -6.78
N MET A 108 -13.25 14.39 -5.51
CA MET A 108 -14.56 14.33 -4.88
C MET A 108 -14.47 14.94 -3.48
N PRO A 109 -15.45 15.75 -3.05
CA PRO A 109 -15.50 16.23 -1.67
C PRO A 109 -15.49 15.09 -0.66
N ALA A 110 -14.77 15.22 0.45
CA ALA A 110 -14.70 14.20 1.48
C ALA A 110 -16.10 13.80 2.02
N SER A 111 -17.04 14.75 2.08
CA SER A 111 -18.43 14.49 2.46
C SER A 111 -19.18 13.52 1.53
N GLU A 112 -18.73 13.36 0.30
CA GLU A 112 -19.29 12.41 -0.66
C GLU A 112 -18.80 10.97 -0.45
N ALA A 113 -17.76 10.76 0.37
CA ALA A 113 -17.23 9.43 0.65
C ALA A 113 -18.29 8.48 1.24
N VAL A 114 -19.28 9.02 1.94
CA VAL A 114 -20.41 8.24 2.47
C VAL A 114 -21.29 7.60 1.38
N LYS A 115 -21.16 8.05 0.13
CA LYS A 115 -21.89 7.51 -1.03
C LYS A 115 -21.12 6.40 -1.75
N LEU A 116 -19.88 6.15 -1.36
CA LEU A 116 -19.03 5.09 -1.92
C LEU A 116 -19.26 3.77 -1.18
N GLY A 117 -18.87 2.67 -1.79
CA GLY A 117 -18.99 1.35 -1.17
C GLY A 117 -20.39 0.78 -1.26
N THR A 118 -21.09 1.09 -2.35
CA THR A 118 -22.44 0.54 -2.61
C THR A 118 -22.39 -0.93 -3.03
N GLU A 119 -23.53 -1.62 -2.95
CA GLU A 119 -23.66 -3.01 -3.44
C GLU A 119 -23.45 -3.10 -4.98
N GLU A 120 -23.75 -2.05 -5.72
CA GLU A 120 -23.51 -1.98 -7.17
C GLU A 120 -22.02 -1.91 -7.48
N GLU A 121 -21.29 -1.05 -6.76
CA GLU A 121 -19.82 -1.00 -6.87
C GLU A 121 -19.17 -2.33 -6.48
N LEU A 122 -19.68 -3.02 -5.45
CA LEU A 122 -19.22 -4.37 -5.08
C LEU A 122 -19.44 -5.37 -6.21
N LYS A 123 -20.63 -5.38 -6.83
CA LYS A 123 -20.92 -6.27 -7.97
C LYS A 123 -19.98 -6.00 -9.15
N THR A 124 -19.72 -4.73 -9.44
CA THR A 124 -18.78 -4.33 -10.50
C THR A 124 -17.36 -4.79 -10.18
N LEU A 125 -16.90 -4.59 -8.95
CA LEU A 125 -15.61 -5.09 -8.48
C LEU A 125 -15.49 -6.61 -8.64
N ILE A 126 -16.45 -7.37 -8.15
CA ILE A 126 -16.45 -8.84 -8.26
C ILE A 126 -16.44 -9.29 -9.72
N HIS A 127 -17.21 -8.63 -10.59
CA HIS A 127 -17.18 -8.89 -12.02
C HIS A 127 -15.79 -8.66 -12.60
N TYR A 128 -15.14 -7.56 -12.29
CA TYR A 128 -13.78 -7.28 -12.76
C TYR A 128 -12.76 -8.29 -12.23
N MET A 129 -12.83 -8.67 -10.94
CA MET A 129 -11.93 -9.64 -10.33
C MET A 129 -12.13 -11.07 -10.86
N HIS A 130 -13.28 -11.36 -11.47
CA HIS A 130 -13.50 -12.65 -12.12
C HIS A 130 -12.54 -12.86 -13.31
N PHE A 131 -12.23 -11.78 -14.03
CA PHE A 131 -11.38 -11.81 -15.23
C PHE A 131 -9.94 -11.37 -14.97
N ASN A 132 -9.64 -10.80 -13.81
CA ASN A 132 -8.33 -10.23 -13.49
C ASN A 132 -7.81 -10.81 -12.17
N GLU A 133 -6.48 -10.82 -12.02
CA GLU A 133 -5.80 -11.27 -10.81
C GLU A 133 -5.57 -10.11 -9.85
N VAL A 134 -5.46 -8.90 -10.41
CA VAL A 134 -5.27 -7.66 -9.66
C VAL A 134 -6.01 -6.50 -10.32
N ILE A 135 -6.56 -5.61 -9.49
CA ILE A 135 -7.03 -4.29 -9.91
C ILE A 135 -6.19 -3.25 -9.21
N THR A 136 -5.71 -2.26 -9.94
CA THR A 136 -4.95 -1.12 -9.39
C THR A 136 -5.54 0.20 -9.88
N ASN A 137 -5.11 1.31 -9.27
CA ASN A 137 -5.27 2.58 -9.94
C ASN A 137 -4.42 2.64 -11.21
N ARG A 138 -4.76 3.57 -12.10
CA ARG A 138 -4.01 3.78 -13.33
C ARG A 138 -2.55 4.10 -13.05
N SER A 139 -1.71 3.51 -13.86
CA SER A 139 -0.28 3.76 -13.83
C SER A 139 0.03 5.21 -14.23
N THR A 140 1.03 5.78 -13.57
CA THR A 140 1.52 7.13 -13.82
C THR A 140 2.85 7.06 -14.56
N PHE A 141 3.05 7.97 -15.51
CA PHE A 141 4.32 8.14 -16.17
C PHE A 141 5.26 8.99 -15.29
N LEU A 142 6.44 8.46 -15.01
CA LEU A 142 7.51 9.15 -14.30
C LEU A 142 8.37 9.95 -15.31
N ARG A 143 9.06 10.98 -14.82
CA ARG A 143 10.04 11.74 -15.64
C ARG A 143 11.33 10.95 -15.90
N GLY A 144 11.59 9.89 -15.14
CA GLY A 144 12.71 8.99 -15.25
C GLY A 144 12.30 7.58 -14.94
N SER A 145 13.24 6.70 -14.60
CA SER A 145 12.90 5.35 -14.18
C SER A 145 12.37 5.29 -12.75
N VAL A 146 11.78 4.15 -12.38
CA VAL A 146 11.34 3.87 -10.99
C VAL A 146 12.51 4.01 -10.02
N SER A 147 13.68 3.47 -10.39
CA SER A 147 14.93 3.60 -9.62
C SER A 147 15.32 5.07 -9.44
N GLN A 148 15.34 5.82 -10.52
CA GLN A 148 15.72 7.23 -10.49
C GLN A 148 14.80 8.05 -9.60
N GLN A 149 13.51 7.87 -9.76
CA GLN A 149 12.50 8.58 -8.96
C GLN A 149 12.63 8.27 -7.45
N TYR A 150 12.97 7.03 -7.09
CA TYR A 150 13.25 6.69 -5.69
C TYR A 150 14.51 7.41 -5.18
N LEU A 151 15.60 7.32 -5.94
CA LEU A 151 16.92 7.86 -5.56
C LEU A 151 16.97 9.39 -5.51
N GLU A 152 16.04 10.09 -6.16
CA GLU A 152 15.90 11.56 -6.06
C GLU A 152 15.40 12.03 -4.69
N SER A 153 14.70 11.17 -3.94
CA SER A 153 14.02 11.57 -2.71
C SER A 153 14.34 10.70 -1.50
N GLN A 154 15.01 9.57 -1.68
CA GLN A 154 15.25 8.59 -0.64
C GLN A 154 16.73 8.14 -0.60
N PRO A 155 17.23 7.71 0.58
CA PRO A 155 18.59 7.22 0.70
C PRO A 155 18.87 6.01 -0.21
N PRO A 156 20.01 6.02 -0.96
CA PRO A 156 20.37 4.93 -1.86
C PRO A 156 20.55 3.58 -1.16
N GLU A 157 20.97 3.58 0.10
CA GLU A 157 21.23 2.37 0.88
C GLU A 157 19.98 1.45 0.93
N TYR A 158 18.80 2.01 1.20
CA TYR A 158 17.56 1.22 1.25
C TYR A 158 17.19 0.65 -0.11
N TRP A 159 17.51 1.38 -1.19
CA TRP A 159 17.29 0.91 -2.56
C TRP A 159 18.17 -0.28 -2.90
N TRP A 160 19.45 -0.23 -2.56
CA TRP A 160 20.36 -1.34 -2.77
C TRP A 160 19.99 -2.56 -1.93
N LEU A 161 19.63 -2.35 -0.69
CA LEU A 161 19.15 -3.43 0.18
C LEU A 161 17.84 -4.04 -0.30
N PHE A 162 16.94 -3.23 -0.87
CA PHE A 162 15.71 -3.72 -1.49
C PHE A 162 16.00 -4.67 -2.66
N HIS A 163 16.85 -4.26 -3.58
CA HIS A 163 17.27 -5.12 -4.69
C HIS A 163 17.95 -6.40 -4.19
N LYS A 164 18.84 -6.27 -3.22
CA LYS A 164 19.53 -7.41 -2.63
C LYS A 164 18.57 -8.36 -1.91
N ALA A 165 17.60 -7.83 -1.19
CA ALA A 165 16.55 -8.64 -0.53
C ALA A 165 15.77 -9.48 -1.56
N ILE A 166 15.37 -8.88 -2.67
CA ILE A 166 14.67 -9.63 -3.74
C ILE A 166 15.54 -10.79 -4.25
N GLN A 167 16.82 -10.54 -4.51
CA GLN A 167 17.75 -11.55 -5.03
C GLN A 167 18.04 -12.67 -4.02
N ASP A 168 18.25 -12.31 -2.76
CA ASP A 168 18.64 -13.27 -1.72
C ASP A 168 17.45 -14.10 -1.23
N LEU A 169 16.28 -13.48 -1.06
CA LEU A 169 15.11 -14.13 -0.47
C LEU A 169 14.22 -14.81 -1.52
N PHE A 170 14.19 -14.28 -2.74
CA PHE A 170 13.24 -14.72 -3.78
C PHE A 170 13.95 -15.07 -5.10
N PRO A 171 14.82 -16.10 -5.12
CA PRO A 171 15.60 -16.47 -6.30
C PRO A 171 14.74 -16.98 -7.48
N HIS A 172 13.44 -17.19 -7.24
CA HIS A 172 12.49 -17.51 -8.32
C HIS A 172 12.17 -16.31 -9.21
N TYR A 173 12.40 -15.06 -8.75
CA TYR A 173 12.37 -13.90 -9.61
C TYR A 173 13.66 -13.88 -10.45
N ASP A 174 13.50 -13.97 -11.75
CA ASP A 174 14.66 -13.93 -12.63
C ASP A 174 15.30 -12.54 -12.66
N LYS A 175 16.54 -12.49 -13.10
CA LYS A 175 17.27 -11.22 -13.19
C LYS A 175 16.61 -10.20 -14.13
N TYR A 176 15.80 -10.65 -15.09
CA TYR A 176 15.10 -9.77 -16.01
C TYR A 176 13.91 -9.08 -15.36
N SER A 177 13.31 -9.69 -14.34
CA SER A 177 12.25 -9.03 -13.55
C SER A 177 12.72 -7.73 -12.92
N LEU A 178 14.02 -7.64 -12.54
CA LEU A 178 14.59 -6.42 -11.98
C LEU A 178 14.68 -5.27 -12.98
N HIS A 179 14.65 -5.52 -14.28
CA HIS A 179 14.59 -4.46 -15.30
C HIS A 179 13.31 -3.63 -15.22
N TRP A 180 12.27 -4.12 -14.54
CA TRP A 180 11.09 -3.30 -14.26
C TRP A 180 11.44 -2.00 -13.52
N PHE A 181 12.48 -1.98 -12.72
CA PHE A 181 12.93 -0.77 -12.03
C PHE A 181 13.52 0.28 -12.96
N ASP A 182 13.86 -0.09 -14.20
CA ASP A 182 14.31 0.81 -15.24
C ASP A 182 13.15 1.40 -16.06
N GLU A 183 11.94 0.87 -15.88
CA GLU A 183 10.72 1.39 -16.51
C GLU A 183 10.34 2.77 -15.94
N SER A 184 9.60 3.53 -16.74
CA SER A 184 9.09 4.86 -16.38
C SER A 184 7.60 4.88 -16.05
N VAL A 185 7.00 3.72 -15.82
CA VAL A 185 5.56 3.59 -15.53
C VAL A 185 5.36 2.79 -14.26
N ILE A 186 4.61 3.37 -13.33
CA ILE A 186 4.32 2.74 -12.04
C ILE A 186 2.85 2.95 -11.67
N PRO A 187 2.17 1.96 -11.08
CA PRO A 187 0.93 2.22 -10.35
C PRO A 187 1.30 3.08 -9.13
N PHE A 188 1.09 4.38 -9.27
CA PHE A 188 1.46 5.34 -8.23
C PHE A 188 0.54 5.20 -7.03
N THR A 189 1.12 5.02 -5.85
CA THR A 189 0.43 4.70 -4.60
C THR A 189 -0.11 3.26 -4.50
N THR A 190 -0.12 2.73 -3.30
CA THR A 190 -0.56 1.36 -2.99
C THR A 190 -2.09 1.27 -2.90
N ASN A 191 -2.77 1.35 -4.05
CA ASN A 191 -4.22 1.16 -4.13
C ASN A 191 -4.50 -0.03 -5.05
N TYR A 192 -5.03 -1.09 -4.47
CA TYR A 192 -5.22 -2.34 -5.21
C TYR A 192 -6.32 -3.22 -4.63
N PHE A 193 -6.76 -4.19 -5.45
CA PHE A 193 -7.42 -5.41 -5.05
C PHE A 193 -6.66 -6.61 -5.61
N PHE A 194 -6.43 -7.62 -4.77
CA PHE A 194 -5.89 -8.92 -5.13
C PHE A 194 -6.88 -10.04 -4.83
N ARG A 195 -6.72 -11.18 -5.50
CA ARG A 195 -7.20 -12.45 -4.95
C ARG A 195 -6.50 -12.72 -3.62
N LYS A 196 -7.21 -13.33 -2.68
CA LYS A 196 -6.70 -13.56 -1.31
C LYS A 196 -5.31 -14.21 -1.29
N GLU A 197 -5.11 -15.25 -2.06
CA GLU A 197 -3.85 -16.00 -2.09
C GLU A 197 -2.69 -15.13 -2.61
N LEU A 198 -2.96 -14.31 -3.63
CA LEU A 198 -1.98 -13.37 -4.18
C LEU A 198 -1.67 -12.25 -3.20
N PHE A 199 -2.69 -11.75 -2.47
CA PHE A 199 -2.47 -10.76 -1.42
C PHE A 199 -1.58 -11.31 -0.31
N LEU A 200 -1.89 -12.51 0.20
CA LEU A 200 -1.11 -13.13 1.27
C LEU A 200 0.35 -13.35 0.86
N ARG A 201 0.57 -13.77 -0.38
CA ARG A 201 1.91 -13.92 -0.93
C ARG A 201 2.61 -12.55 -1.07
N TYR A 202 1.96 -11.56 -1.67
CA TYR A 202 2.49 -10.19 -1.80
C TYR A 202 2.89 -9.61 -0.45
N ALA A 203 1.98 -9.64 0.52
CA ALA A 203 2.23 -9.11 1.85
C ALA A 203 3.36 -9.88 2.57
N SER A 204 3.38 -11.21 2.48
CA SER A 204 4.46 -12.01 3.07
C SER A 204 5.83 -11.66 2.49
N GLU A 205 5.93 -11.53 1.17
CA GLU A 205 7.19 -11.17 0.50
C GLU A 205 7.61 -9.72 0.85
N LEU A 206 6.65 -8.78 0.88
CA LEU A 206 6.92 -7.40 1.27
C LEU A 206 7.52 -7.30 2.66
N PHE A 207 6.91 -7.97 3.67
CA PHE A 207 7.41 -7.88 5.04
C PHE A 207 8.73 -8.58 5.25
N GLN A 208 9.03 -9.65 4.52
CA GLN A 208 10.37 -10.26 4.52
C GLN A 208 11.42 -9.29 3.95
N ILE A 209 11.08 -8.55 2.88
CA ILE A 209 11.96 -7.51 2.31
C ILE A 209 12.20 -6.38 3.31
N LEU A 210 11.14 -5.88 3.95
CA LEU A 210 11.27 -4.78 4.92
C LEU A 210 12.10 -5.19 6.12
N GLU A 211 11.93 -6.39 6.62
CA GLU A 211 12.75 -6.97 7.70
C GLU A 211 14.21 -7.12 7.27
N TYR A 212 14.47 -7.64 6.07
CA TYR A 212 15.82 -7.76 5.52
C TYR A 212 16.51 -6.39 5.45
N ILE A 213 15.81 -5.36 4.96
CA ILE A 213 16.37 -4.00 4.90
C ILE A 213 16.69 -3.51 6.31
N TYR A 214 15.77 -3.69 7.26
CA TYR A 214 15.97 -3.30 8.64
C TYR A 214 17.20 -3.94 9.27
N GLN A 215 17.37 -5.25 9.09
CA GLN A 215 18.49 -6.02 9.68
C GLN A 215 19.86 -5.70 9.05
N ASN A 216 19.89 -5.18 7.83
CA ASN A 216 21.12 -4.98 7.06
C ASN A 216 21.48 -3.50 6.84
N CYS A 217 20.60 -2.55 7.15
CA CYS A 217 20.94 -1.14 7.01
C CYS A 217 21.91 -0.68 8.10
N SER A 218 22.86 0.18 7.70
CA SER A 218 23.89 0.69 8.62
C SER A 218 23.36 1.72 9.61
N LYS A 219 22.26 2.39 9.26
CA LYS A 219 21.56 3.37 10.10
C LYS A 219 20.08 3.27 9.83
N VAL A 220 19.35 2.80 10.82
CA VAL A 220 17.88 2.72 10.73
C VAL A 220 17.25 4.11 10.65
N TYR A 221 17.90 5.11 11.24
CA TYR A 221 17.46 6.51 11.23
C TYR A 221 18.65 7.45 11.13
N PRO A 222 18.81 8.17 10.04
CA PRO A 222 19.61 9.38 10.09
C PRO A 222 18.84 10.38 10.98
N THR A 223 19.42 10.73 12.12
CA THR A 223 19.00 11.92 12.86
C THR A 223 18.93 13.07 11.88
N LYS A 224 17.81 13.78 11.83
CA LYS A 224 17.62 14.98 11.03
C LYS A 224 18.80 15.91 11.27
N GLN A 225 19.62 16.11 10.24
CA GLN A 225 20.73 17.05 10.33
C GLN A 225 20.19 18.47 10.13
N PRO A 226 20.66 19.47 10.90
CA PRO A 226 20.31 20.84 10.63
C PRO A 226 20.70 21.22 9.20
N GLY A 227 19.74 21.61 8.37
CA GLY A 227 19.98 21.97 6.97
C GLY A 227 19.53 20.93 5.94
N ASP A 228 18.97 19.79 6.35
CA ASP A 228 18.36 18.85 5.43
C ASP A 228 17.25 19.54 4.63
N GLN A 229 17.33 19.43 3.30
CA GLN A 229 16.37 20.06 2.37
C GLN A 229 14.95 19.55 2.52
N PHE A 230 14.75 18.47 3.24
CA PHE A 230 13.44 17.85 3.48
C PHE A 230 12.90 18.34 4.82
N SER A 231 11.74 18.99 4.78
CA SER A 231 11.03 19.49 5.96
C SER A 231 10.53 18.38 6.90
N GLU A 232 10.58 17.13 6.46
CA GLU A 232 10.18 15.94 7.25
C GLU A 232 11.31 14.89 7.23
N PRO A 233 11.43 14.06 8.29
CA PRO A 233 12.39 12.97 8.36
C PRO A 233 11.95 11.83 7.43
N LEU A 234 12.15 11.99 6.12
CA LEU A 234 11.76 11.03 5.09
C LEU A 234 12.54 9.71 5.12
N PRO A 235 13.83 9.66 5.54
CA PRO A 235 14.61 8.40 5.46
C PRO A 235 13.99 7.23 6.21
N TRP A 236 13.37 7.45 7.37
CA TRP A 236 12.75 6.38 8.15
C TRP A 236 11.37 5.93 7.61
N ARG A 237 10.83 6.64 6.60
CA ARG A 237 9.59 6.23 5.90
C ARG A 237 9.85 5.26 4.75
N TYR A 238 11.05 4.68 4.63
CA TYR A 238 11.37 3.72 3.57
C TYR A 238 10.34 2.58 3.43
N PRO A 239 9.68 2.05 4.49
CA PRO A 239 8.70 0.99 4.32
C PRO A 239 7.58 1.38 3.36
N GLY A 240 7.00 2.58 3.53
CA GLY A 240 5.97 3.08 2.63
C GLY A 240 6.45 3.22 1.19
N PHE A 241 7.63 3.80 1.00
CA PHE A 241 8.20 4.00 -0.34
C PHE A 241 8.64 2.69 -1.02
N ILE A 242 9.19 1.74 -0.27
CA ILE A 242 9.51 0.41 -0.79
C ILE A 242 8.24 -0.35 -1.14
N GLY A 243 7.21 -0.31 -0.29
CA GLY A 243 5.94 -0.96 -0.56
C GLY A 243 5.28 -0.52 -1.86
N GLU A 244 5.31 0.79 -2.17
CA GLU A 244 4.82 1.30 -3.47
C GLU A 244 5.57 0.71 -4.66
N ARG A 245 6.89 0.57 -4.58
CA ARG A 245 7.71 0.02 -5.68
C ARG A 245 7.57 -1.49 -5.76
N PHE A 246 7.51 -2.15 -4.61
CA PHE A 246 7.33 -3.60 -4.59
C PHE A 246 5.98 -4.04 -5.17
N LEU A 247 4.90 -3.27 -4.96
CA LEU A 247 3.60 -3.56 -5.60
C LEU A 247 3.73 -3.65 -7.12
N GLY A 248 4.33 -2.64 -7.76
CA GLY A 248 4.51 -2.62 -9.20
C GLY A 248 5.44 -3.74 -9.68
N PHE A 249 6.55 -3.96 -8.97
CA PHE A 249 7.46 -5.08 -9.24
C PHE A 249 6.76 -6.43 -9.14
N PHE A 250 6.02 -6.68 -8.06
CA PHE A 250 5.31 -7.95 -7.82
C PHE A 250 4.32 -8.27 -8.94
N ILE A 251 3.53 -7.28 -9.35
CA ILE A 251 2.56 -7.42 -10.45
C ILE A 251 3.28 -7.79 -11.75
N ASN A 252 4.34 -7.06 -12.09
CA ASN A 252 5.08 -7.26 -13.33
C ASN A 252 5.86 -8.57 -13.36
N ALA A 253 6.64 -8.85 -12.32
CA ALA A 253 7.49 -10.04 -12.21
C ALA A 253 6.66 -11.33 -12.23
N ASN A 254 5.45 -11.32 -11.70
CA ASN A 254 4.52 -12.44 -11.75
C ASN A 254 3.61 -12.44 -12.99
N LYS A 255 3.74 -11.44 -13.88
CA LYS A 255 2.94 -11.31 -15.12
C LYS A 255 1.43 -11.38 -14.86
N LEU A 256 0.99 -10.77 -13.75
CA LEU A 256 -0.41 -10.83 -13.33
C LEU A 256 -1.31 -10.12 -14.34
N ASN A 257 -2.46 -10.73 -14.63
CA ASN A 257 -3.49 -10.08 -15.42
C ASN A 257 -4.10 -8.91 -14.63
N LYS A 258 -3.77 -7.69 -15.05
CA LYS A 258 -4.06 -6.45 -14.34
C LYS A 258 -5.17 -5.64 -15.04
N LEU A 259 -6.15 -5.18 -14.27
CA LEU A 259 -7.08 -4.12 -14.66
C LEU A 259 -6.71 -2.81 -13.95
N GLU A 260 -6.65 -1.73 -14.69
CA GLU A 260 -6.46 -0.38 -14.15
C GLU A 260 -7.77 0.40 -14.16
N VAL A 261 -8.13 0.98 -13.01
CA VAL A 261 -9.34 1.80 -12.84
C VAL A 261 -8.99 3.22 -12.39
N PRO A 262 -9.87 4.21 -12.58
CA PRO A 262 -9.64 5.54 -12.06
C PRO A 262 -9.51 5.57 -10.53
N LEU A 263 -8.77 6.53 -10.01
CA LEU A 263 -8.61 6.78 -8.59
C LEU A 263 -9.46 7.97 -8.14
N ILE A 264 -10.29 7.78 -7.13
CA ILE A 264 -11.05 8.85 -6.48
C ILE A 264 -10.18 9.46 -5.38
N PHE A 265 -9.99 10.77 -5.44
CA PHE A 265 -9.35 11.58 -4.39
C PHE A 265 -10.43 12.31 -3.60
N LEU A 266 -10.49 12.04 -2.31
CA LEU A 266 -11.42 12.64 -1.37
C LEU A 266 -10.76 13.87 -0.71
N GLN A 267 -11.25 15.06 -1.07
CA GLN A 267 -10.67 16.36 -0.67
C GLN A 267 -11.50 17.04 0.41
#